data_b6c6e09ae338131249db266503eb1f6d
#
_entry.id   b6c6e09ae338131249db266503eb1f6d
#
_cell.length_a   1.000
_cell.length_b   1.000
_cell.length_c   1.000
_cell.angle_alpha   90.00
_cell.angle_beta   90.00
_cell.angle_gamma   90.00
#
_symmetry.space_group_name_H-M   'P 1'
#
loop_
_entity.id
_entity.type
_entity.pdbx_description
1 polymer ?
#
loop_
_entity_poly.entity_id
_entity_poly.type
_entity_poly.pdbx_seq_one_letter_code
_entity_poly.pdbx_strand_id
1 'polypeptide(L)'
;MVKRFVFLLLLAGWSMGIVQCSMVFAQSAATKSLYRLVTDTYETKADSMTHAFIESFMIKSKGIFNDRYQTYAFNAYWTQAHAIDVVIYNYERHKGIDRTLASKYLGYIKLWYKNKANNYAGAAASNTTTPNTNTDHKMFENPFTDDMCWITLTLLHIGEATGTAAYSTIGRQVFDNYIIKRANEDEETGGLWLPWNTDAGSGPNACTQAPATLIAAKLYQKYGTEKYLEYAKKLYTYTAKKIVKSDGRVEEPPLTYTQGTFGEACRILYHVTDESTTIKNKYRTLAYTYLNYAFTSGRCTNGQNILRHEGTSGDQSIFKAVLIPYAVNYVLDEEMPSSNRVNLCRLIQKNTTTMWKNLDLSRYPIVFCNYDWTQPYTGSDSDASMGAACSGASLMENSARMCRAIVDRYDLGTLYTQCSKFTFVPGHEEDDGWTPFRTAMAKAEEILANPGNYTTAQFREAIDNLQAAYQDAQDFATGSPLPTASEEEETVNGKWLNGKCYDLSGRKVPEFTKKLPQGIYIVNGKKILF
;
A
#
# COMPACT_ATOMS: atom_id res chain seq x y z
N MET A 1 -11.29 17.47 33.87
CA MET A 1 -12.56 16.86 34.36
C MET A 1 -13.13 16.02 33.23
N VAL A 2 -12.88 14.70 33.31
CA VAL A 2 -13.18 13.72 32.27
C VAL A 2 -14.65 13.32 32.38
N LYS A 3 -15.46 13.54 31.34
CA LYS A 3 -16.81 12.95 31.26
C LYS A 3 -16.72 11.69 30.40
N ARG A 4 -16.67 10.55 31.08
CA ARG A 4 -16.98 9.24 30.52
C ARG A 4 -18.49 9.17 30.30
N PHE A 5 -18.94 8.96 29.06
CA PHE A 5 -20.30 8.49 28.79
C PHE A 5 -20.29 6.96 28.81
N VAL A 6 -20.84 6.40 29.86
CA VAL A 6 -21.20 4.99 29.97
C VAL A 6 -22.65 4.90 29.47
N PHE A 7 -22.89 4.20 28.36
CA PHE A 7 -24.25 3.81 27.97
C PHE A 7 -24.64 2.54 28.72
N LEU A 8 -25.50 2.69 29.71
CA LEU A 8 -26.25 1.59 30.32
C LEU A 8 -27.44 1.28 29.41
N LEU A 9 -27.47 0.09 28.83
CA LEU A 9 -28.65 -0.49 28.19
C LEU A 9 -29.57 -1.05 29.29
N LEU A 10 -30.70 -0.38 29.51
CA LEU A 10 -31.82 -0.91 30.28
C LEU A 10 -32.56 -1.98 29.43
N LEU A 11 -32.56 -3.19 29.93
CA LEU A 11 -33.41 -4.29 29.48
C LEU A 11 -34.88 -3.96 29.83
N ALA A 12 -35.67 -3.57 28.84
CA ALA A 12 -37.12 -3.59 28.91
C ALA A 12 -37.60 -4.50 27.79
N GLY A 13 -38.15 -5.64 28.14
CA GLY A 13 -38.73 -6.60 27.21
C GLY A 13 -39.90 -6.00 26.45
N TRP A 14 -39.74 -5.94 25.14
CA TRP A 14 -40.86 -5.88 24.21
C TRP A 14 -40.54 -6.83 23.06
N SER A 15 -41.35 -7.87 22.94
CA SER A 15 -41.40 -8.74 21.78
C SER A 15 -41.93 -7.92 20.59
N MET A 16 -41.05 -7.22 19.89
CA MET A 16 -41.30 -6.77 18.53
C MET A 16 -40.39 -7.57 17.61
N GLY A 17 -41.00 -8.25 16.65
CA GLY A 17 -40.27 -8.90 15.56
C GLY A 17 -39.26 -7.93 14.97
N ILE A 18 -37.98 -8.19 15.21
CA ILE A 18 -36.90 -7.48 14.54
C ILE A 18 -36.98 -7.92 13.09
N VAL A 19 -37.66 -7.14 12.28
CA VAL A 19 -37.38 -7.11 10.84
C VAL A 19 -35.94 -6.58 10.76
N GLN A 20 -35.00 -7.51 10.73
CA GLN A 20 -33.62 -7.22 10.41
C GLN A 20 -33.63 -6.62 9.00
N CYS A 21 -33.66 -5.28 8.92
CA CYS A 21 -33.38 -4.57 7.71
C CYS A 21 -31.88 -4.78 7.46
N SER A 22 -31.51 -5.95 6.92
CA SER A 22 -30.20 -6.18 6.38
C SER A 22 -30.01 -5.07 5.33
N MET A 23 -29.15 -4.09 5.64
CA MET A 23 -28.64 -3.19 4.60
C MET A 23 -27.99 -4.11 3.58
N VAL A 24 -28.70 -4.35 2.48
CA VAL A 24 -28.11 -5.03 1.32
C VAL A 24 -27.01 -4.11 0.86
N PHE A 25 -25.77 -4.40 1.22
CA PHE A 25 -24.60 -3.77 0.64
C PHE A 25 -24.54 -4.19 -0.84
N ALA A 26 -25.42 -3.59 -1.63
CA ALA A 26 -25.31 -3.69 -3.07
C ALA A 26 -23.91 -3.15 -3.42
N GLN A 27 -23.08 -3.98 -4.04
CA GLN A 27 -21.78 -3.54 -4.54
C GLN A 27 -21.93 -2.19 -5.23
N SER A 28 -21.15 -1.20 -4.79
CA SER A 28 -21.23 0.13 -5.35
C SER A 28 -20.94 0.07 -6.86
N ALA A 29 -21.56 0.96 -7.63
CA ALA A 29 -21.26 1.08 -9.05
C ALA A 29 -19.76 1.33 -9.30
N ALA A 30 -19.09 1.98 -8.34
CA ALA A 30 -17.65 2.22 -8.35
C ALA A 30 -16.85 0.91 -8.25
N THR A 31 -17.18 0.05 -7.29
CA THR A 31 -16.50 -1.26 -7.10
C THR A 31 -16.64 -2.12 -8.36
N LYS A 32 -17.83 -2.19 -8.94
CA LYS A 32 -18.05 -2.91 -10.21
C LYS A 32 -17.26 -2.31 -11.38
N SER A 33 -17.17 -0.98 -11.45
CA SER A 33 -16.43 -0.31 -12.52
C SER A 33 -14.93 -0.49 -12.38
N LEU A 34 -14.40 -0.48 -11.16
CA LEU A 34 -12.99 -0.78 -10.87
C LEU A 34 -12.66 -2.24 -11.19
N TYR A 35 -13.50 -3.18 -10.73
CA TYR A 35 -13.30 -4.61 -10.99
C TYR A 35 -13.22 -4.94 -12.47
N ARG A 36 -14.09 -4.33 -13.30
CA ARG A 36 -14.07 -4.51 -14.76
C ARG A 36 -12.79 -4.04 -15.44
N LEU A 37 -12.02 -3.18 -14.80
CA LEU A 37 -10.72 -2.73 -15.31
C LEU A 37 -9.60 -3.72 -14.98
N VAL A 38 -9.76 -4.56 -13.95
CA VAL A 38 -8.72 -5.50 -13.53
C VAL A 38 -8.72 -6.71 -14.48
N THR A 39 -7.74 -6.76 -15.36
CA THR A 39 -7.51 -7.89 -16.27
C THR A 39 -6.43 -8.84 -15.75
N ASP A 40 -5.64 -8.41 -14.77
CA ASP A 40 -4.55 -9.15 -14.13
C ASP A 40 -4.37 -8.60 -12.71
N THR A 41 -4.15 -9.46 -11.73
CA THR A 41 -3.82 -9.04 -10.36
C THR A 41 -2.35 -8.66 -10.20
N TYR A 42 -1.52 -8.94 -11.17
CA TYR A 42 -0.08 -8.65 -11.22
C TYR A 42 0.76 -9.26 -10.08
N GLU A 43 0.22 -10.11 -9.23
CA GLU A 43 0.92 -10.63 -8.03
C GLU A 43 2.22 -11.36 -8.40
N THR A 44 2.16 -12.34 -9.32
CA THR A 44 3.35 -13.08 -9.79
C THR A 44 4.36 -12.18 -10.50
N LYS A 45 3.87 -11.19 -11.26
CA LYS A 45 4.74 -10.22 -11.94
C LYS A 45 5.45 -9.29 -10.96
N ALA A 46 4.76 -8.87 -9.90
CA ALA A 46 5.33 -8.08 -8.82
C ALA A 46 6.40 -8.86 -8.07
N ASP A 47 6.14 -10.14 -7.74
CA ASP A 47 7.15 -11.02 -7.13
C ASP A 47 8.39 -11.15 -8.01
N SER A 48 8.19 -11.37 -9.30
CA SER A 48 9.30 -11.48 -10.25
C SER A 48 10.09 -10.18 -10.35
N MET A 49 9.41 -9.03 -10.39
CA MET A 49 10.06 -7.74 -10.54
C MET A 49 10.82 -7.33 -9.27
N THR A 50 10.24 -7.54 -8.08
CA THR A 50 10.92 -7.27 -6.81
C THR A 50 12.09 -8.23 -6.60
N HIS A 51 11.93 -9.50 -6.95
CA HIS A 51 13.06 -10.44 -6.92
C HIS A 51 14.19 -9.99 -7.85
N ALA A 52 13.88 -9.62 -9.07
CA ALA A 52 14.87 -9.14 -10.02
C ALA A 52 15.54 -7.84 -9.56
N PHE A 53 14.78 -6.92 -8.97
CA PHE A 53 15.31 -5.68 -8.40
C PHE A 53 16.33 -5.94 -7.29
N ILE A 54 16.02 -6.88 -6.39
CA ILE A 54 16.93 -7.30 -5.31
C ILE A 54 18.18 -8.00 -5.88
N GLU A 55 18.02 -8.93 -6.82
CA GLU A 55 19.14 -9.66 -7.45
C GLU A 55 20.07 -8.72 -8.21
N SER A 56 19.52 -7.71 -8.88
CA SER A 56 20.30 -6.78 -9.70
C SER A 56 21.00 -5.70 -8.87
N PHE A 57 20.37 -5.18 -7.81
CA PHE A 57 20.85 -3.95 -7.19
C PHE A 57 21.15 -4.05 -5.69
N MET A 58 20.61 -5.03 -4.95
CA MET A 58 20.84 -5.10 -3.50
C MET A 58 22.14 -5.81 -3.15
N ILE A 59 22.96 -5.19 -2.32
CA ILE A 59 24.04 -5.85 -1.57
C ILE A 59 23.39 -6.63 -0.43
N LYS A 60 23.03 -7.88 -0.69
CA LYS A 60 22.19 -8.70 0.21
C LYS A 60 22.75 -8.85 1.62
N SER A 61 24.08 -8.86 1.77
CA SER A 61 24.74 -8.92 3.09
C SER A 61 24.56 -7.64 3.92
N LYS A 62 24.20 -6.53 3.27
CA LYS A 62 24.01 -5.21 3.91
C LYS A 62 22.58 -4.70 3.82
N GLY A 63 21.75 -5.24 2.92
CA GLY A 63 20.39 -4.75 2.66
C GLY A 63 20.33 -3.38 2.01
N ILE A 64 21.44 -2.85 1.50
CA ILE A 64 21.52 -1.55 0.80
C ILE A 64 21.64 -1.76 -0.70
N PHE A 65 21.32 -0.74 -1.48
CA PHE A 65 21.24 -0.83 -2.93
C PHE A 65 22.41 -0.10 -3.61
N ASN A 66 22.98 -0.70 -4.65
CA ASN A 66 23.90 -0.04 -5.56
C ASN A 66 23.13 0.95 -6.45
N ASP A 67 23.72 2.08 -6.80
CA ASP A 67 23.12 3.05 -7.74
C ASP A 67 23.03 2.50 -9.16
N ARG A 68 23.98 1.64 -9.51
CA ARG A 68 24.04 0.95 -10.81
C ARG A 68 24.38 -0.52 -10.62
N TYR A 69 24.05 -1.32 -11.59
CA TYR A 69 24.31 -2.76 -11.56
C TYR A 69 25.82 -3.03 -11.34
N GLN A 70 26.14 -3.84 -10.35
CA GLN A 70 27.48 -4.32 -9.97
C GLN A 70 28.55 -3.24 -9.70
N THR A 71 28.22 -1.99 -9.51
CA THR A 71 29.21 -0.93 -9.31
C THR A 71 29.71 -0.82 -7.87
N TYR A 72 29.02 -1.43 -6.91
CA TYR A 72 29.27 -1.25 -5.47
C TYR A 72 29.33 0.22 -5.02
N ALA A 73 28.79 1.12 -5.85
CA ALA A 73 28.61 2.51 -5.56
C ALA A 73 27.16 2.73 -5.11
N PHE A 74 26.99 3.31 -3.95
CA PHE A 74 25.68 3.69 -3.44
C PHE A 74 25.74 5.17 -3.09
N ASN A 75 25.05 5.94 -3.87
CA ASN A 75 24.70 7.28 -3.48
C ASN A 75 23.52 7.17 -2.53
N ALA A 76 23.62 7.89 -1.69
CA ALA A 76 22.88 8.71 -0.81
C ALA A 76 21.44 8.31 -0.62
N TYR A 77 21.18 8.58 0.36
CA TYR A 77 20.25 8.94 1.40
C TYR A 77 18.80 8.72 0.92
N TRP A 78 18.23 9.56 0.10
CA TRP A 78 16.83 9.50 -0.25
C TRP A 78 16.48 8.37 -1.25
N THR A 79 17.37 8.04 -2.17
CA THR A 79 17.13 6.96 -3.14
C THR A 79 17.05 5.60 -2.47
N GLN A 80 17.79 5.40 -1.38
CA GLN A 80 17.72 4.18 -0.58
C GLN A 80 16.37 4.03 0.16
N ALA A 81 15.76 5.14 0.56
CA ALA A 81 14.44 5.14 1.17
C ALA A 81 13.42 4.53 0.21
N HIS A 82 13.37 5.00 -1.03
CA HIS A 82 12.44 4.49 -2.04
C HIS A 82 12.78 3.09 -2.55
N ALA A 83 14.07 2.74 -2.57
CA ALA A 83 14.49 1.39 -2.92
C ALA A 83 14.01 0.35 -1.91
N ILE A 84 14.10 0.64 -0.61
CA ILE A 84 13.59 -0.28 0.41
C ILE A 84 12.05 -0.27 0.47
N ASP A 85 11.38 0.82 0.10
CA ASP A 85 9.92 0.86 0.02
C ASP A 85 9.36 -0.20 -0.92
N VAL A 86 10.04 -0.53 -2.03
CA VAL A 86 9.66 -1.65 -2.91
C VAL A 86 9.63 -2.98 -2.14
N VAL A 87 10.65 -3.22 -1.31
CA VAL A 87 10.72 -4.44 -0.48
C VAL A 87 9.64 -4.45 0.60
N ILE A 88 9.30 -3.28 1.15
CA ILE A 88 8.23 -3.14 2.14
C ILE A 88 6.87 -3.46 1.49
N TYR A 89 6.57 -2.96 0.30
CA TYR A 89 5.33 -3.29 -0.42
C TYR A 89 5.19 -4.79 -0.70
N ASN A 90 6.29 -5.43 -1.09
CA ASN A 90 6.28 -6.89 -1.28
C ASN A 90 6.04 -7.62 0.05
N TYR A 91 6.71 -7.20 1.14
CA TYR A 91 6.47 -7.73 2.48
C TYR A 91 4.99 -7.60 2.89
N GLU A 92 4.39 -6.43 2.72
CA GLU A 92 2.98 -6.19 3.05
C GLU A 92 2.04 -7.11 2.27
N ARG A 93 2.32 -7.33 0.99
CA ARG A 93 1.52 -8.20 0.13
C ARG A 93 1.58 -9.66 0.56
N HIS A 94 2.70 -10.11 1.11
CA HIS A 94 2.87 -11.49 1.57
C HIS A 94 2.55 -11.70 3.06
N LYS A 95 2.52 -10.62 3.85
CA LYS A 95 2.25 -10.69 5.28
C LYS A 95 0.87 -11.31 5.55
N GLY A 96 0.86 -12.42 6.29
CA GLY A 96 -0.36 -13.18 6.60
C GLY A 96 -0.81 -14.16 5.50
N ILE A 97 -0.11 -14.20 4.34
CA ILE A 97 -0.44 -15.08 3.21
C ILE A 97 0.70 -16.09 2.98
N ASP A 98 1.91 -15.60 2.74
CA ASP A 98 3.10 -16.43 2.58
C ASP A 98 4.15 -16.09 3.65
N ARG A 99 4.17 -16.92 4.69
CA ARG A 99 5.07 -16.72 5.84
C ARG A 99 6.56 -16.77 5.46
N THR A 100 6.91 -17.57 4.47
CA THR A 100 8.31 -17.74 4.05
C THR A 100 8.80 -16.48 3.33
N LEU A 101 8.06 -16.01 2.33
CA LEU A 101 8.39 -14.79 1.62
C LEU A 101 8.34 -13.58 2.54
N ALA A 102 7.29 -13.43 3.36
CA ALA A 102 7.20 -12.34 4.32
C ALA A 102 8.41 -12.30 5.27
N SER A 103 8.86 -13.44 5.80
CA SER A 103 10.04 -13.51 6.66
C SER A 103 11.32 -13.12 5.93
N LYS A 104 11.50 -13.53 4.67
CA LYS A 104 12.64 -13.16 3.83
C LYS A 104 12.73 -11.65 3.65
N TYR A 105 11.63 -11.01 3.23
CA TYR A 105 11.61 -9.58 2.97
C TYR A 105 11.72 -8.75 4.26
N LEU A 106 11.10 -9.19 5.35
CA LEU A 106 11.31 -8.58 6.67
C LEU A 106 12.79 -8.62 7.10
N GLY A 107 13.49 -9.70 6.76
CA GLY A 107 14.93 -9.83 6.97
C GLY A 107 15.71 -8.72 6.25
N TYR A 108 15.40 -8.45 4.99
CA TYR A 108 16.03 -7.36 4.22
C TYR A 108 15.70 -5.97 4.78
N ILE A 109 14.46 -5.72 5.18
CA ILE A 109 14.05 -4.45 5.82
C ILE A 109 14.86 -4.20 7.10
N LYS A 110 14.96 -5.19 7.97
CA LYS A 110 15.75 -5.10 9.22
C LYS A 110 17.24 -4.87 8.94
N LEU A 111 17.77 -5.55 7.94
CA LEU A 111 19.19 -5.44 7.57
C LEU A 111 19.49 -4.06 6.95
N TRP A 112 18.60 -3.55 6.10
CA TRP A 112 18.66 -2.19 5.56
C TRP A 112 18.68 -1.15 6.69
N TYR A 113 17.71 -1.23 7.60
CA TYR A 113 17.64 -0.30 8.73
C TYR A 113 18.93 -0.31 9.54
N LYS A 114 19.41 -1.50 9.92
CA LYS A 114 20.66 -1.66 10.69
C LYS A 114 21.86 -1.02 9.98
N ASN A 115 22.04 -1.28 8.70
CA ASN A 115 23.21 -0.83 7.98
C ASN A 115 23.08 0.62 7.49
N LYS A 116 21.89 1.04 7.06
CA LYS A 116 21.65 2.42 6.65
C LYS A 116 21.73 3.38 7.82
N ALA A 117 21.10 3.05 8.92
CA ALA A 117 21.22 3.82 10.14
C ALA A 117 22.69 4.13 10.49
N ASN A 118 23.55 3.13 10.37
CA ASN A 118 24.97 3.30 10.65
C ASN A 118 25.74 4.14 9.60
N ASN A 119 25.17 4.33 8.40
CA ASN A 119 25.80 5.09 7.31
C ASN A 119 25.23 6.51 7.14
N TYR A 120 24.17 6.85 7.85
CA TYR A 120 23.57 8.18 7.80
C TYR A 120 24.16 9.09 8.89
N ALA A 121 25.45 9.18 8.98
CA ALA A 121 26.08 10.12 9.91
C ALA A 121 26.27 11.46 9.24
N GLY A 122 25.51 12.42 9.68
CA GLY A 122 25.76 13.81 9.28
C GLY A 122 25.85 14.00 7.77
N ALA A 123 25.77 15.13 7.41
CA ALA A 123 25.58 15.69 6.13
C ALA A 123 26.38 15.25 4.94
N ALA A 124 27.57 14.98 5.15
CA ALA A 124 28.48 14.64 4.06
C ALA A 124 28.57 13.13 3.85
N ALA A 125 27.75 12.41 4.56
CA ALA A 125 27.97 11.01 4.78
C ALA A 125 27.45 10.10 3.68
N SER A 126 26.99 10.62 2.60
CA SER A 126 26.59 9.79 1.47
C SER A 126 27.67 8.80 1.06
N ASN A 127 28.94 9.11 1.31
CA ASN A 127 30.08 8.27 0.94
C ASN A 127 31.06 8.00 2.06
N THR A 128 30.75 8.30 3.33
CA THR A 128 31.70 8.01 4.40
C THR A 128 31.70 6.53 4.72
N THR A 129 32.87 5.95 4.74
CA THR A 129 33.15 4.59 5.21
C THR A 129 33.09 4.48 6.74
N THR A 130 32.94 5.59 7.44
CA THR A 130 32.91 5.63 8.90
C THR A 130 31.48 5.34 9.38
N PRO A 131 31.24 4.22 10.06
CA PRO A 131 29.92 3.88 10.58
C PRO A 131 29.42 4.96 11.56
N ASN A 132 28.18 5.37 11.44
CA ASN A 132 27.51 6.16 12.47
C ASN A 132 27.24 5.24 13.68
N THR A 133 27.77 5.60 14.82
CA THR A 133 27.57 4.85 16.06
C THR A 133 26.29 5.21 16.79
N ASN A 134 25.57 6.28 16.36
CA ASN A 134 24.28 6.62 16.90
C ASN A 134 23.24 5.55 16.52
N THR A 135 22.38 5.21 17.47
CA THR A 135 21.30 4.21 17.30
C THR A 135 19.93 4.82 17.38
N ASP A 136 19.82 6.14 17.54
CA ASP A 136 18.58 6.91 17.67
C ASP A 136 18.35 7.81 16.45
N HIS A 137 17.41 8.75 16.56
CA HIS A 137 17.05 9.68 15.49
C HIS A 137 18.23 10.55 14.99
N LYS A 138 19.29 10.74 15.80
CA LYS A 138 20.47 11.55 15.41
C LYS A 138 21.23 10.97 14.23
N MET A 139 21.13 9.66 14.02
CA MET A 139 21.75 9.02 12.87
C MET A 139 21.16 9.45 11.53
N PHE A 140 20.00 10.06 11.54
CA PHE A 140 19.31 10.54 10.34
C PHE A 140 19.40 12.04 10.13
N GLU A 141 20.15 12.76 10.95
CA GLU A 141 20.40 14.18 10.72
C GLU A 141 21.18 14.41 9.42
N ASN A 142 20.70 15.35 8.60
CA ASN A 142 21.25 15.65 7.29
C ASN A 142 21.06 17.15 6.97
N PRO A 143 22.00 17.84 6.29
CA PRO A 143 21.77 19.22 5.88
C PRO A 143 20.62 19.38 4.89
N PHE A 144 20.33 18.38 4.07
CA PHE A 144 19.22 18.42 3.14
C PHE A 144 17.91 18.06 3.85
N THR A 145 17.00 19.00 3.89
CA THR A 145 15.73 18.86 4.61
C THR A 145 14.80 17.88 3.92
N ASP A 146 14.77 17.87 2.60
CA ASP A 146 14.03 16.92 1.77
C ASP A 146 14.49 15.49 1.97
N ASP A 147 15.80 15.25 2.04
CA ASP A 147 16.38 13.95 2.33
C ASP A 147 15.85 13.39 3.65
N MET A 148 15.82 14.20 4.70
CA MET A 148 15.26 13.79 6.00
C MET A 148 13.76 13.54 5.92
N CYS A 149 13.03 14.24 5.05
CA CYS A 149 11.62 13.97 4.81
C CYS A 149 11.39 12.59 4.21
N TRP A 150 12.18 12.22 3.18
CA TRP A 150 12.04 10.91 2.54
C TRP A 150 12.33 9.77 3.49
N ILE A 151 13.42 9.88 4.26
CA ILE A 151 13.74 8.84 5.26
C ILE A 151 12.67 8.75 6.36
N THR A 152 12.10 9.88 6.77
CA THR A 152 11.01 9.91 7.75
C THR A 152 9.77 9.17 7.23
N LEU A 153 9.38 9.40 5.97
CA LEU A 153 8.26 8.69 5.35
C LEU A 153 8.50 7.18 5.30
N THR A 154 9.70 6.76 4.93
CA THR A 154 10.07 5.33 4.92
C THR A 154 10.06 4.72 6.33
N LEU A 155 10.55 5.44 7.35
CA LEU A 155 10.49 4.97 8.74
C LEU A 155 9.04 4.82 9.25
N LEU A 156 8.16 5.75 8.88
CA LEU A 156 6.73 5.62 9.17
C LEU A 156 6.15 4.40 8.45
N HIS A 157 6.49 4.19 7.17
CA HIS A 157 6.05 3.04 6.38
C HIS A 157 6.53 1.71 6.98
N ILE A 158 7.83 1.59 7.35
CA ILE A 158 8.33 0.39 8.05
C ILE A 158 7.53 0.13 9.32
N GLY A 159 7.29 1.17 10.13
CA GLY A 159 6.54 1.06 11.38
C GLY A 159 5.09 0.61 11.16
N GLU A 160 4.44 1.09 10.12
CA GLU A 160 3.07 0.70 9.72
C GLU A 160 3.04 -0.74 9.22
N ALA A 161 3.91 -1.09 8.29
CA ALA A 161 3.97 -2.42 7.67
C ALA A 161 4.32 -3.53 8.68
N THR A 162 5.30 -3.27 9.55
CA THR A 162 5.78 -4.28 10.51
C THR A 162 5.00 -4.31 11.83
N GLY A 163 4.24 -3.26 12.14
CA GLY A 163 3.63 -3.06 13.45
C GLY A 163 4.63 -2.70 14.55
N THR A 164 5.89 -2.36 14.20
CA THR A 164 6.96 -2.06 15.16
C THR A 164 7.03 -0.55 15.40
N ALA A 165 6.46 -0.10 16.50
CA ALA A 165 6.34 1.32 16.85
C ALA A 165 7.67 2.09 16.90
N ALA A 166 8.79 1.41 17.19
CA ALA A 166 10.11 2.03 17.29
C ALA A 166 10.51 2.80 16.02
N TYR A 167 10.24 2.25 14.83
CA TYR A 167 10.55 2.92 13.56
C TYR A 167 9.76 4.23 13.40
N SER A 168 8.45 4.18 13.64
CA SER A 168 7.62 5.39 13.58
C SER A 168 8.01 6.42 14.64
N THR A 169 8.46 5.98 15.83
CA THR A 169 8.95 6.87 16.88
C THR A 169 10.22 7.60 16.44
N ILE A 170 11.16 6.91 15.82
CA ILE A 170 12.38 7.54 15.28
C ILE A 170 12.02 8.51 14.15
N GLY A 171 11.16 8.12 13.20
CA GLY A 171 10.69 9.03 12.16
C GLY A 171 10.05 10.30 12.72
N ARG A 172 9.19 10.18 13.73
CA ARG A 172 8.63 11.33 14.44
C ARG A 172 9.70 12.21 15.08
N GLN A 173 10.71 11.61 15.70
CA GLN A 173 11.81 12.35 16.32
C GLN A 173 12.67 13.08 15.28
N VAL A 174 12.90 12.51 14.11
CA VAL A 174 13.58 13.19 12.99
C VAL A 174 12.77 14.42 12.57
N PHE A 175 11.46 14.27 12.39
CA PHE A 175 10.58 15.39 12.06
C PHE A 175 10.63 16.49 13.13
N ASP A 176 10.43 16.12 14.40
CA ASP A 176 10.35 17.07 15.52
C ASP A 176 11.68 17.79 15.81
N ASN A 177 12.81 17.12 15.64
CA ASN A 177 14.11 17.67 16.06
C ASN A 177 14.89 18.33 14.92
N TYR A 178 14.66 17.93 13.67
CA TYR A 178 15.49 18.40 12.55
C TYR A 178 14.67 19.05 11.44
N ILE A 179 13.54 18.48 11.03
CA ILE A 179 12.77 19.01 9.90
C ILE A 179 12.01 20.27 10.30
N ILE A 180 11.06 20.15 11.21
CA ILE A 180 10.16 21.27 11.53
C ILE A 180 10.85 22.42 12.26
N LYS A 181 11.98 22.17 12.91
CA LYS A 181 12.77 23.25 13.53
C LYS A 181 13.45 24.20 12.53
N ARG A 182 13.51 23.83 11.27
CA ARG A 182 13.99 24.68 10.17
C ARG A 182 12.88 25.54 9.57
N ALA A 183 11.63 25.38 10.05
CA ALA A 183 10.50 26.10 9.50
C ALA A 183 10.58 27.60 9.83
N ASN A 184 10.21 28.39 8.83
CA ASN A 184 10.08 29.84 8.91
C ASN A 184 8.62 30.22 8.65
N GLU A 185 8.13 31.23 9.36
CA GLU A 185 6.82 31.80 9.09
C GLU A 185 6.86 32.74 7.88
N ASP A 186 5.81 32.67 7.06
CA ASP A 186 5.59 33.59 5.95
C ASP A 186 4.39 34.47 6.29
N GLU A 187 4.65 35.75 6.56
CA GLU A 187 3.63 36.71 6.99
C GLU A 187 2.54 36.93 5.92
N GLU A 188 2.90 36.88 4.63
CA GLU A 188 1.95 37.11 3.54
C GLU A 188 0.94 35.97 3.41
N THR A 189 1.38 34.73 3.58
CA THR A 189 0.50 33.57 3.46
C THR A 189 -0.09 33.11 4.77
N GLY A 190 0.57 33.43 5.89
CA GLY A 190 0.31 32.86 7.22
C GLY A 190 0.71 31.39 7.32
N GLY A 191 1.51 30.91 6.37
CA GLY A 191 2.00 29.53 6.30
C GLY A 191 3.41 29.36 6.84
N LEU A 192 3.90 28.12 6.78
CA LEU A 192 5.28 27.73 7.11
C LEU A 192 6.01 27.30 5.84
N TRP A 193 7.27 27.70 5.74
CA TRP A 193 8.16 27.19 4.70
C TRP A 193 9.45 26.64 5.30
N LEU A 194 10.05 25.69 4.60
CA LEU A 194 11.27 24.99 4.98
C LEU A 194 12.34 25.25 3.92
N PRO A 195 13.57 25.62 4.31
CA PRO A 195 14.69 25.62 3.38
C PRO A 195 15.01 24.18 2.95
N TRP A 196 15.40 23.99 1.70
CA TRP A 196 15.72 22.67 1.20
C TRP A 196 17.04 22.11 1.76
N ASN A 197 17.95 23.00 2.20
CA ASN A 197 19.17 22.62 2.93
C ASN A 197 19.58 23.70 3.95
N THR A 198 20.71 23.49 4.61
CA THR A 198 21.27 24.40 5.64
C THR A 198 22.16 25.50 5.09
N ASP A 199 22.33 25.62 3.76
CA ASP A 199 23.17 26.64 3.16
C ASP A 199 22.53 28.02 3.30
N ALA A 200 23.36 29.06 3.44
CA ALA A 200 22.88 30.43 3.55
C ALA A 200 22.12 30.83 2.27
N GLY A 201 20.91 31.33 2.44
CA GLY A 201 20.03 31.72 1.32
C GLY A 201 19.24 30.56 0.71
N SER A 202 19.32 29.36 1.25
CA SER A 202 18.48 28.25 0.84
C SER A 202 16.99 28.59 1.01
N GLY A 203 16.24 28.45 -0.08
CA GLY A 203 14.80 28.73 -0.13
C GLY A 203 13.94 27.49 -0.09
N PRO A 204 12.62 27.66 -0.09
CA PRO A 204 11.67 26.58 -0.20
C PRO A 204 11.59 26.03 -1.64
N ASN A 205 11.31 24.74 -1.74
CA ASN A 205 10.99 24.07 -2.99
C ASN A 205 9.93 22.99 -2.75
N ALA A 206 9.33 22.45 -3.80
CA ALA A 206 8.29 21.45 -3.68
C ALA A 206 8.80 20.14 -3.10
N CYS A 207 10.06 19.77 -3.36
CA CYS A 207 10.61 18.50 -2.88
C CYS A 207 10.84 18.45 -1.35
N THR A 208 10.84 19.61 -0.70
CA THR A 208 10.88 19.76 0.76
C THR A 208 9.48 19.95 1.34
N GLN A 209 8.71 20.86 0.75
CA GLN A 209 7.42 21.28 1.28
C GLN A 209 6.35 20.17 1.20
N ALA A 210 6.28 19.48 0.04
CA ALA A 210 5.28 18.45 -0.16
C ALA A 210 5.44 17.27 0.82
N PRO A 211 6.63 16.64 0.96
CA PRO A 211 6.81 15.55 1.92
C PRO A 211 6.71 16.02 3.38
N ALA A 212 7.16 17.21 3.73
CA ALA A 212 7.00 17.72 5.10
C ALA A 212 5.52 17.91 5.47
N THR A 213 4.70 18.41 4.53
CA THR A 213 3.24 18.51 4.69
C THR A 213 2.63 17.11 4.90
N LEU A 214 3.04 16.15 4.09
CA LEU A 214 2.57 14.76 4.18
C LEU A 214 2.96 14.11 5.51
N ILE A 215 4.20 14.30 5.97
CA ILE A 215 4.67 13.76 7.26
C ILE A 215 3.84 14.32 8.39
N ALA A 216 3.64 15.64 8.44
CA ALA A 216 2.86 16.27 9.49
C ALA A 216 1.43 15.72 9.53
N ALA A 217 0.77 15.57 8.37
CA ALA A 217 -0.56 14.99 8.26
C ALA A 217 -0.59 13.52 8.71
N LYS A 218 0.38 12.69 8.31
CA LYS A 218 0.51 11.30 8.76
C LYS A 218 0.78 11.18 10.27
N LEU A 219 1.60 12.06 10.82
CA LEU A 219 1.86 12.09 12.26
C LEU A 219 0.60 12.44 13.06
N TYR A 220 -0.22 13.38 12.57
CA TYR A 220 -1.50 13.65 13.18
C TYR A 220 -2.44 12.44 13.08
N GLN A 221 -2.58 11.87 11.90
CA GLN A 221 -3.40 10.67 11.69
C GLN A 221 -3.02 9.53 12.65
N LYS A 222 -1.73 9.35 12.90
CA LYS A 222 -1.21 8.27 13.75
C LYS A 222 -1.30 8.55 15.23
N TYR A 223 -1.02 9.78 15.66
CA TYR A 223 -0.85 10.11 17.09
C TYR A 223 -1.93 11.03 17.66
N GLY A 224 -2.78 11.65 16.83
CA GLY A 224 -3.83 12.58 17.25
C GLY A 224 -3.31 13.83 17.96
N THR A 225 -2.05 14.21 17.72
CA THR A 225 -1.43 15.35 18.44
C THR A 225 -1.59 16.62 17.61
N GLU A 226 -2.36 17.58 18.11
CA GLU A 226 -2.81 18.80 17.40
C GLU A 226 -1.71 19.60 16.71
N LYS A 227 -0.52 19.71 17.32
CA LYS A 227 0.60 20.43 16.69
C LYS A 227 0.92 19.92 15.27
N TYR A 228 0.72 18.62 15.01
CA TYR A 228 1.01 18.07 13.69
C TYR A 228 -0.06 18.47 12.65
N LEU A 229 -1.31 18.57 13.05
CA LEU A 229 -2.36 19.10 12.18
C LEU A 229 -2.12 20.58 11.87
N GLU A 230 -1.72 21.36 12.87
CA GLU A 230 -1.34 22.76 12.69
C GLU A 230 -0.16 22.89 11.69
N TYR A 231 0.91 22.12 11.89
CA TYR A 231 2.04 22.10 10.95
C TYR A 231 1.61 21.70 9.53
N ALA A 232 0.80 20.67 9.40
CA ALA A 232 0.32 20.22 8.09
C ALA A 232 -0.49 21.32 7.38
N LYS A 233 -1.38 22.01 8.09
CA LYS A 233 -2.17 23.12 7.54
C LYS A 233 -1.30 24.33 7.15
N LYS A 234 -0.34 24.71 7.99
CA LYS A 234 0.57 25.85 7.71
C LYS A 234 1.52 25.55 6.52
N LEU A 235 2.12 24.35 6.48
CA LEU A 235 2.97 23.92 5.36
C LEU A 235 2.16 23.83 4.06
N TYR A 236 0.96 23.26 4.11
CA TYR A 236 0.02 23.25 2.97
C TYR A 236 -0.30 24.67 2.51
N THR A 237 -0.60 25.59 3.42
CA THR A 237 -0.99 26.96 3.08
C THR A 237 0.10 27.68 2.30
N TYR A 238 1.35 27.58 2.73
CA TYR A 238 2.49 28.15 2.01
C TYR A 238 2.63 27.49 0.62
N THR A 239 2.68 26.17 0.58
CA THR A 239 2.88 25.41 -0.65
C THR A 239 1.81 25.72 -1.70
N ALA A 240 0.54 25.75 -1.27
CA ALA A 240 -0.59 26.01 -2.15
C ALA A 240 -0.61 27.45 -2.69
N LYS A 241 -0.10 28.43 -1.94
CA LYS A 241 -0.11 29.84 -2.35
C LYS A 241 1.15 30.26 -3.12
N LYS A 242 2.32 29.70 -2.80
CA LYS A 242 3.60 30.17 -3.34
C LYS A 242 4.23 29.23 -4.37
N ILE A 243 4.00 27.93 -4.26
CA ILE A 243 4.67 26.91 -5.09
C ILE A 243 3.75 26.38 -6.19
N VAL A 244 2.52 25.98 -5.81
CA VAL A 244 1.54 25.45 -6.77
C VAL A 244 1.11 26.49 -7.78
N LYS A 245 0.98 26.08 -9.04
CA LYS A 245 0.51 26.94 -10.14
C LYS A 245 -0.98 26.70 -10.41
N SER A 246 -1.61 27.65 -11.07
CA SER A 246 -3.06 27.66 -11.33
C SER A 246 -3.58 26.47 -12.15
N ASP A 247 -2.73 25.83 -12.93
CA ASP A 247 -3.04 24.64 -13.73
C ASP A 247 -2.90 23.32 -12.95
N GLY A 248 -2.52 23.37 -11.68
CA GLY A 248 -2.37 22.22 -10.80
C GLY A 248 -0.97 21.60 -10.78
N ARG A 249 0.01 22.20 -11.47
CA ARG A 249 1.40 21.74 -11.32
C ARG A 249 1.98 22.18 -9.98
N VAL A 250 2.66 21.25 -9.34
CA VAL A 250 3.39 21.49 -8.10
C VAL A 250 4.83 21.83 -8.49
N GLU A 251 5.16 23.13 -8.48
CA GLU A 251 6.45 23.70 -8.89
C GLU A 251 6.76 23.69 -10.40
N GLU A 252 7.87 24.27 -10.78
CA GLU A 252 8.40 24.35 -12.15
C GLU A 252 9.87 23.92 -12.16
N PRO A 253 10.27 22.87 -12.86
CA PRO A 253 9.40 22.01 -13.69
C PRO A 253 8.51 21.09 -12.83
N PRO A 254 7.32 20.71 -13.34
CA PRO A 254 6.48 19.73 -12.63
C PRO A 254 7.12 18.35 -12.72
N LEU A 255 7.34 17.73 -11.56
CA LEU A 255 7.92 16.41 -11.44
C LEU A 255 6.91 15.45 -10.80
N THR A 256 6.96 14.18 -11.20
CA THR A 256 5.95 13.21 -10.79
C THR A 256 5.92 12.99 -9.27
N TYR A 257 7.09 13.00 -8.62
CA TYR A 257 7.18 12.77 -7.18
C TYR A 257 6.56 13.91 -6.35
N THR A 258 6.75 15.16 -6.74
CA THR A 258 6.14 16.30 -6.03
C THR A 258 4.63 16.33 -6.20
N GLN A 259 4.14 16.05 -7.42
CA GLN A 259 2.72 15.90 -7.72
C GLN A 259 2.09 14.80 -6.86
N GLY A 260 2.72 13.65 -6.80
CA GLY A 260 2.26 12.51 -6.00
C GLY A 260 2.20 12.80 -4.51
N THR A 261 3.30 13.33 -3.98
CA THR A 261 3.43 13.58 -2.54
C THR A 261 2.46 14.65 -2.05
N PHE A 262 2.32 15.75 -2.78
CA PHE A 262 1.39 16.80 -2.38
C PHE A 262 -0.08 16.40 -2.59
N GLY A 263 -0.37 15.56 -3.60
CA GLY A 263 -1.68 14.94 -3.78
C GLY A 263 -2.07 14.05 -2.60
N GLU A 264 -1.13 13.24 -2.11
CA GLU A 264 -1.36 12.40 -0.92
C GLU A 264 -1.51 13.23 0.35
N ALA A 265 -0.72 14.29 0.51
CA ALA A 265 -0.88 15.20 1.64
C ALA A 265 -2.30 15.79 1.69
N CYS A 266 -2.84 16.21 0.54
CA CYS A 266 -4.21 16.70 0.43
C CYS A 266 -5.23 15.59 0.74
N ARG A 267 -5.01 14.35 0.27
CA ARG A 267 -5.90 13.22 0.58
C ARG A 267 -5.97 12.97 2.09
N ILE A 268 -4.84 12.96 2.78
CA ILE A 268 -4.83 12.75 4.24
C ILE A 268 -5.46 13.95 4.95
N LEU A 269 -5.15 15.19 4.56
CA LEU A 269 -5.77 16.38 5.14
C LEU A 269 -7.30 16.35 5.01
N TYR A 270 -7.86 15.83 3.92
CA TYR A 270 -9.30 15.62 3.79
C TYR A 270 -9.86 14.75 4.93
N HIS A 271 -9.16 13.66 5.28
CA HIS A 271 -9.63 12.75 6.33
C HIS A 271 -9.47 13.30 7.74
N VAL A 272 -8.40 14.04 7.99
CA VAL A 272 -8.01 14.38 9.37
C VAL A 272 -8.37 15.80 9.80
N THR A 273 -8.73 16.69 8.86
CA THR A 273 -9.04 18.06 9.21
C THR A 273 -10.40 18.18 9.93
N ASP A 274 -10.46 19.06 10.90
CA ASP A 274 -11.65 19.47 11.63
C ASP A 274 -12.38 20.68 10.99
N GLU A 275 -11.88 21.17 9.87
CA GLU A 275 -12.40 22.34 9.18
C GLU A 275 -13.75 22.08 8.49
N SER A 276 -14.37 23.15 7.97
CA SER A 276 -15.66 23.08 7.30
C SER A 276 -15.67 22.09 6.14
N THR A 277 -16.85 21.56 5.80
CA THR A 277 -17.05 20.68 4.66
C THR A 277 -16.54 21.28 3.36
N THR A 278 -16.62 22.60 3.19
CA THR A 278 -16.07 23.30 2.02
C THR A 278 -14.56 23.13 1.92
N ILE A 279 -13.83 23.29 3.02
CA ILE A 279 -12.37 23.15 3.06
C ILE A 279 -11.99 21.67 2.89
N LYS A 280 -12.69 20.75 3.55
CA LYS A 280 -12.50 19.31 3.33
C LYS A 280 -12.65 18.94 1.85
N ASN A 281 -13.73 19.37 1.21
CA ASN A 281 -13.97 19.11 -0.21
C ASN A 281 -12.90 19.73 -1.12
N LYS A 282 -12.32 20.87 -0.73
CA LYS A 282 -11.19 21.46 -1.45
C LYS A 282 -9.97 20.53 -1.41
N TYR A 283 -9.60 20.00 -0.24
CA TYR A 283 -8.51 19.02 -0.13
C TYR A 283 -8.77 17.79 -1.01
N ARG A 284 -9.98 17.22 -0.96
CA ARG A 284 -10.37 16.08 -1.80
C ARG A 284 -10.24 16.36 -3.29
N THR A 285 -10.65 17.54 -3.74
CA THR A 285 -10.54 17.95 -5.15
C THR A 285 -9.08 18.13 -5.55
N LEU A 286 -8.27 18.78 -4.71
CA LEU A 286 -6.87 19.06 -4.99
C LEU A 286 -6.02 17.78 -4.99
N ALA A 287 -6.33 16.82 -4.13
CA ALA A 287 -5.69 15.51 -4.16
C ALA A 287 -5.78 14.87 -5.55
N TYR A 288 -6.97 14.88 -6.16
CA TYR A 288 -7.13 14.40 -7.54
C TYR A 288 -6.42 15.27 -8.56
N THR A 289 -6.54 16.58 -8.43
CA THR A 289 -5.96 17.53 -9.39
C THR A 289 -4.45 17.30 -9.55
N TYR A 290 -3.73 17.16 -8.45
CA TYR A 290 -2.28 16.97 -8.48
C TYR A 290 -1.89 15.59 -9.01
N LEU A 291 -2.56 14.54 -8.55
CA LEU A 291 -2.31 13.18 -9.04
C LEU A 291 -2.65 13.04 -10.53
N ASN A 292 -3.79 13.54 -10.95
CA ASN A 292 -4.22 13.48 -12.35
C ASN A 292 -3.30 14.30 -13.26
N TYR A 293 -2.79 15.45 -12.80
CA TYR A 293 -1.81 16.24 -13.55
C TYR A 293 -0.59 15.39 -13.94
N ALA A 294 -0.04 14.62 -12.98
CA ALA A 294 1.10 13.75 -13.27
C ALA A 294 0.82 12.74 -14.38
N PHE A 295 -0.40 12.20 -14.47
CA PHE A 295 -0.74 11.16 -15.44
C PHE A 295 -1.33 11.67 -16.76
N THR A 296 -1.71 12.94 -16.86
CA THR A 296 -2.41 13.47 -18.05
C THR A 296 -1.74 14.68 -18.68
N SER A 297 -0.92 15.42 -17.93
CA SER A 297 -0.19 16.57 -18.48
C SER A 297 0.88 16.11 -19.46
N GLY A 298 0.94 16.75 -20.62
CA GLY A 298 2.06 16.57 -21.58
C GLY A 298 3.44 17.00 -21.03
N ARG A 299 3.47 17.61 -19.82
CA ARG A 299 4.69 17.94 -19.08
C ARG A 299 5.24 16.74 -18.30
N CYS A 300 4.39 15.80 -17.88
CA CYS A 300 4.76 14.62 -17.10
C CYS A 300 4.60 13.31 -17.89
N THR A 301 3.89 13.34 -19.02
CA THR A 301 3.62 12.16 -19.84
C THR A 301 4.04 12.37 -21.29
N ASN A 302 4.11 11.26 -22.03
CA ASN A 302 4.08 11.29 -23.49
C ASN A 302 2.63 11.50 -24.00
N GLY A 303 2.45 11.65 -25.31
CA GLY A 303 1.11 11.86 -25.91
C GLY A 303 0.09 10.75 -25.68
N GLN A 304 0.48 9.64 -25.03
CA GLN A 304 -0.35 8.48 -24.72
C GLN A 304 -0.66 8.32 -23.22
N ASN A 305 -0.38 9.33 -22.40
CA ASN A 305 -0.53 9.25 -20.94
C ASN A 305 0.34 8.16 -20.29
N ILE A 306 1.51 7.86 -20.87
CA ILE A 306 2.55 7.07 -20.22
C ILE A 306 3.53 8.05 -19.59
N LEU A 307 3.87 7.84 -18.33
CA LEU A 307 4.83 8.67 -17.62
C LEU A 307 6.17 8.66 -18.36
N ARG A 308 6.61 9.85 -18.77
CA ARG A 308 7.88 10.02 -19.49
C ARG A 308 9.08 9.78 -18.57
N HIS A 309 10.25 9.66 -19.13
CA HIS A 309 11.46 9.80 -18.34
C HIS A 309 11.64 11.25 -17.89
N GLU A 310 12.08 11.45 -16.65
CA GLU A 310 12.29 12.79 -16.07
C GLU A 310 13.78 13.17 -16.05
N GLY A 311 14.62 12.28 -16.54
CA GLY A 311 16.07 12.40 -16.64
C GLY A 311 16.74 11.06 -16.33
N THR A 312 18.06 11.03 -16.46
CA THR A 312 18.89 9.83 -16.30
C THR A 312 19.87 9.92 -15.12
N SER A 313 19.83 11.02 -14.36
CA SER A 313 20.58 11.12 -13.11
C SER A 313 20.09 10.12 -12.07
N GLY A 314 20.87 9.87 -11.04
CA GLY A 314 20.47 9.01 -9.90
C GLY A 314 19.13 9.45 -9.30
N ASP A 315 18.95 10.77 -9.14
CA ASP A 315 17.73 11.35 -8.57
C ASP A 315 16.52 11.25 -9.51
N GLN A 316 16.67 11.74 -10.74
CA GLN A 316 15.57 11.82 -11.70
C GLN A 316 15.00 10.46 -12.09
N SER A 317 15.82 9.42 -12.06
CA SER A 317 15.43 8.06 -12.44
C SER A 317 14.41 7.42 -11.49
N ILE A 318 14.34 7.89 -10.24
CA ILE A 318 13.50 7.29 -9.19
C ILE A 318 12.19 8.04 -8.94
N PHE A 319 11.99 9.22 -9.49
CA PHE A 319 10.83 10.08 -9.20
C PHE A 319 9.48 9.38 -9.39
N LYS A 320 9.34 8.58 -10.42
CA LYS A 320 8.10 7.83 -10.68
C LYS A 320 7.76 6.82 -9.57
N ALA A 321 8.76 6.27 -8.90
CA ALA A 321 8.55 5.33 -7.79
C ALA A 321 7.74 5.97 -6.65
N VAL A 322 7.91 7.28 -6.45
CA VAL A 322 7.26 8.03 -5.36
C VAL A 322 5.80 8.37 -5.67
N LEU A 323 5.47 8.64 -6.93
CA LEU A 323 4.10 8.96 -7.36
C LEU A 323 3.13 7.79 -7.17
N ILE A 324 3.57 6.59 -7.59
CA ILE A 324 2.68 5.44 -7.78
C ILE A 324 1.94 5.00 -6.50
N PRO A 325 2.60 4.82 -5.35
CA PRO A 325 1.91 4.39 -4.14
C PRO A 325 0.81 5.37 -3.71
N TYR A 326 1.02 6.66 -3.90
CA TYR A 326 0.04 7.70 -3.53
C TYR A 326 -1.16 7.72 -4.47
N ALA A 327 -0.92 7.52 -5.78
CA ALA A 327 -2.01 7.37 -6.74
C ALA A 327 -2.85 6.11 -6.44
N VAL A 328 -2.22 5.01 -6.03
CA VAL A 328 -2.91 3.79 -5.61
C VAL A 328 -3.69 4.00 -4.31
N ASN A 329 -3.15 4.73 -3.33
CA ASN A 329 -3.89 5.09 -2.12
C ASN A 329 -5.18 5.83 -2.47
N TYR A 330 -5.13 6.78 -3.42
CA TYR A 330 -6.31 7.49 -3.89
C TYR A 330 -7.36 6.55 -4.54
N VAL A 331 -6.91 5.61 -5.37
CA VAL A 331 -7.80 4.63 -6.01
C VAL A 331 -8.50 3.75 -4.98
N LEU A 332 -7.80 3.34 -3.93
CA LEU A 332 -8.31 2.45 -2.88
C LEU A 332 -9.14 3.16 -1.82
N ASP A 333 -9.11 4.48 -1.75
CA ASP A 333 -9.85 5.29 -0.79
C ASP A 333 -11.29 5.49 -1.25
N GLU A 334 -12.24 4.87 -0.54
CA GLU A 334 -13.66 4.84 -0.93
C GLU A 334 -14.38 6.17 -0.77
N GLU A 335 -13.85 7.10 0.02
CA GLU A 335 -14.38 8.44 0.16
C GLU A 335 -14.00 9.36 -1.02
N MET A 336 -13.07 8.92 -1.87
CA MET A 336 -12.71 9.65 -3.08
C MET A 336 -13.76 9.43 -4.18
N PRO A 337 -14.04 10.45 -5.04
CA PRO A 337 -15.03 10.35 -6.10
C PRO A 337 -14.79 9.16 -7.03
N SER A 338 -15.83 8.36 -7.26
CA SER A 338 -15.76 7.10 -8.02
C SER A 338 -15.18 7.28 -9.43
N SER A 339 -15.58 8.33 -10.16
CA SER A 339 -15.06 8.63 -11.50
C SER A 339 -13.56 8.87 -11.51
N ASN A 340 -13.06 9.57 -10.48
CA ASN A 340 -11.65 9.90 -10.34
C ASN A 340 -10.82 8.64 -10.02
N ARG A 341 -11.33 7.79 -9.12
CA ARG A 341 -10.73 6.49 -8.78
C ARG A 341 -10.62 5.59 -10.02
N VAL A 342 -11.70 5.48 -10.79
CA VAL A 342 -11.75 4.70 -12.04
C VAL A 342 -10.76 5.26 -13.07
N ASN A 343 -10.66 6.58 -13.21
CA ASN A 343 -9.71 7.21 -14.13
C ASN A 343 -8.26 6.91 -13.74
N LEU A 344 -7.87 7.14 -12.49
CA LEU A 344 -6.50 6.85 -12.04
C LEU A 344 -6.17 5.34 -12.12
N CYS A 345 -7.10 4.47 -11.76
CA CYS A 345 -6.93 3.01 -11.92
C CYS A 345 -6.59 2.65 -13.37
N ARG A 346 -7.32 3.19 -14.35
CA ARG A 346 -7.06 2.96 -15.78
C ARG A 346 -5.68 3.46 -16.19
N LEU A 347 -5.30 4.66 -15.73
CA LEU A 347 -4.00 5.27 -16.06
C LEU A 347 -2.84 4.48 -15.44
N ILE A 348 -2.95 4.04 -14.20
CA ILE A 348 -1.95 3.20 -13.54
C ILE A 348 -1.79 1.87 -14.30
N GLN A 349 -2.88 1.14 -14.58
CA GLN A 349 -2.81 -0.12 -15.30
C GLN A 349 -2.24 0.01 -16.72
N LYS A 350 -2.55 1.12 -17.39
CA LYS A 350 -1.96 1.42 -18.70
C LYS A 350 -0.43 1.55 -18.62
N ASN A 351 0.07 2.28 -17.64
CA ASN A 351 1.50 2.40 -17.39
C ASN A 351 2.13 1.05 -17.03
N THR A 352 1.49 0.28 -16.15
CA THR A 352 1.93 -1.06 -15.72
C THR A 352 2.07 -2.02 -16.90
N THR A 353 1.02 -2.11 -17.72
CA THR A 353 1.02 -3.00 -18.90
C THR A 353 2.08 -2.58 -19.91
N THR A 354 2.25 -1.26 -20.15
CA THR A 354 3.26 -0.73 -21.07
C THR A 354 4.67 -1.04 -20.56
N MET A 355 4.96 -0.76 -19.31
CA MET A 355 6.26 -1.03 -18.71
C MET A 355 6.59 -2.53 -18.77
N TRP A 356 5.68 -3.39 -18.32
CA TRP A 356 5.89 -4.84 -18.29
C TRP A 356 6.16 -5.42 -19.67
N LYS A 357 5.43 -4.97 -20.71
CA LYS A 357 5.60 -5.43 -22.08
C LYS A 357 7.00 -5.13 -22.66
N ASN A 358 7.64 -4.09 -22.15
CA ASN A 358 8.95 -3.64 -22.60
C ASN A 358 10.13 -4.15 -21.75
N LEU A 359 9.87 -5.05 -20.77
CA LEU A 359 10.95 -5.70 -20.02
C LEU A 359 11.55 -6.86 -20.81
N ASP A 360 12.87 -6.97 -20.80
CA ASP A 360 13.57 -8.18 -21.25
C ASP A 360 13.70 -9.15 -20.08
N LEU A 361 12.94 -10.22 -20.12
CA LEU A 361 12.94 -11.28 -19.11
C LEU A 361 13.86 -12.46 -19.47
N SER A 362 14.54 -12.42 -20.61
CA SER A 362 15.41 -13.52 -21.09
C SER A 362 16.58 -13.81 -20.16
N ARG A 363 16.98 -12.81 -19.35
CA ARG A 363 18.09 -12.90 -18.40
C ARG A 363 17.63 -13.03 -16.96
N TYR A 364 16.35 -13.28 -16.72
CA TYR A 364 15.83 -13.41 -15.35
C TYR A 364 16.73 -14.33 -14.49
N PRO A 365 17.08 -13.97 -13.25
CA PRO A 365 16.53 -12.88 -12.45
C PRO A 365 17.22 -11.50 -12.63
N ILE A 366 18.07 -11.30 -13.60
CA ILE A 366 18.65 -9.99 -13.90
C ILE A 366 17.74 -9.29 -14.92
N VAL A 367 17.00 -8.29 -14.46
CA VAL A 367 16.06 -7.52 -15.28
C VAL A 367 16.28 -6.03 -15.07
N PHE A 368 16.43 -5.31 -16.17
CA PHE A 368 16.58 -3.87 -16.17
C PHE A 368 15.33 -3.18 -16.72
N CYS A 369 14.94 -2.09 -16.08
CA CYS A 369 13.85 -1.24 -16.55
C CYS A 369 14.42 0.01 -17.21
N ASN A 370 13.85 0.41 -18.35
CA ASN A 370 14.21 1.66 -18.99
C ASN A 370 13.62 2.86 -18.22
N TYR A 371 14.26 4.01 -18.30
CA TYR A 371 13.72 5.31 -17.86
C TYR A 371 12.42 5.65 -18.59
N ASP A 372 12.34 5.35 -19.88
CA ASP A 372 11.14 5.44 -20.71
C ASP A 372 10.45 4.07 -20.74
N TRP A 373 9.31 3.98 -20.13
CA TRP A 373 8.55 2.72 -20.05
C TRP A 373 7.96 2.24 -21.39
N THR A 374 8.02 3.07 -22.43
CA THR A 374 7.60 2.66 -23.79
C THR A 374 8.68 1.94 -24.58
N GLN A 375 9.89 1.86 -24.04
CA GLN A 375 11.05 1.29 -24.70
C GLN A 375 11.69 0.19 -23.84
N PRO A 376 12.23 -0.87 -24.46
CA PRO A 376 13.07 -1.83 -23.75
C PRO A 376 14.38 -1.18 -23.32
N TYR A 377 15.01 -1.76 -22.29
CA TYR A 377 16.36 -1.35 -21.93
C TYR A 377 17.36 -1.89 -22.94
N THR A 378 18.18 -1.00 -23.51
CA THR A 378 19.19 -1.35 -24.54
C THR A 378 20.60 -0.87 -24.17
N GLY A 379 20.79 -0.33 -22.97
CA GLY A 379 22.09 0.11 -22.48
C GLY A 379 23.01 -1.02 -22.07
N SER A 380 24.26 -0.70 -21.73
CA SER A 380 25.17 -1.66 -21.12
C SER A 380 24.72 -2.04 -19.70
N ASP A 381 25.14 -3.20 -19.21
CA ASP A 381 24.83 -3.64 -17.83
C ASP A 381 25.30 -2.63 -16.79
N SER A 382 26.50 -2.07 -16.97
CA SER A 382 27.06 -1.06 -16.05
C SER A 382 26.28 0.26 -16.01
N ASP A 383 25.46 0.55 -17.04
CA ASP A 383 24.65 1.74 -17.11
C ASP A 383 23.25 1.54 -16.53
N ALA A 384 22.88 0.29 -16.22
CA ALA A 384 21.58 -0.04 -15.66
C ALA A 384 21.39 0.67 -14.31
N SER A 385 20.34 1.48 -14.22
CA SER A 385 20.06 2.34 -13.08
C SER A 385 19.17 1.64 -12.05
N MET A 386 19.59 1.70 -10.79
CA MET A 386 18.76 1.30 -9.66
C MET A 386 17.46 2.12 -9.60
N GLY A 387 17.52 3.43 -9.83
CA GLY A 387 16.34 4.29 -9.77
C GLY A 387 15.29 3.96 -10.84
N ALA A 388 15.72 3.64 -12.08
CA ALA A 388 14.82 3.22 -13.14
C ALA A 388 14.17 1.86 -12.80
N ALA A 389 14.95 0.91 -12.28
CA ALA A 389 14.44 -0.39 -11.83
C ALA A 389 13.52 -0.27 -10.61
N CYS A 390 13.86 0.61 -9.65
CA CYS A 390 13.01 0.95 -8.51
C CYS A 390 11.65 1.50 -8.96
N SER A 391 11.64 2.41 -9.95
CA SER A 391 10.41 2.98 -10.51
C SER A 391 9.52 1.89 -11.13
N GLY A 392 10.11 0.96 -11.87
CA GLY A 392 9.38 -0.18 -12.45
C GLY A 392 8.86 -1.15 -11.38
N ALA A 393 9.68 -1.49 -10.39
CA ALA A 393 9.31 -2.39 -9.30
C ALA A 393 8.22 -1.77 -8.40
N SER A 394 8.32 -0.47 -8.06
CA SER A 394 7.29 0.26 -7.32
C SER A 394 5.96 0.26 -8.07
N LEU A 395 5.98 0.50 -9.39
CA LEU A 395 4.78 0.43 -10.22
C LEU A 395 4.15 -0.96 -10.16
N MET A 396 4.94 -2.01 -10.29
CA MET A 396 4.43 -3.38 -10.31
C MET A 396 3.85 -3.80 -8.95
N GLU A 397 4.55 -3.55 -7.85
CA GLU A 397 4.09 -3.86 -6.49
C GLU A 397 2.79 -3.13 -6.15
N ASN A 398 2.73 -1.83 -6.42
CA ASN A 398 1.55 -1.04 -6.11
C ASN A 398 0.37 -1.36 -7.05
N SER A 399 0.63 -1.75 -8.30
CA SER A 399 -0.42 -2.25 -9.19
C SER A 399 -0.99 -3.59 -8.69
N ALA A 400 -0.13 -4.49 -8.21
CA ALA A 400 -0.58 -5.74 -7.60
C ALA A 400 -1.42 -5.48 -6.34
N ARG A 401 -0.96 -4.58 -5.44
CA ARG A 401 -1.71 -4.15 -4.26
C ARG A 401 -3.08 -3.59 -4.65
N MET A 402 -3.14 -2.70 -5.65
CA MET A 402 -4.37 -2.07 -6.13
C MET A 402 -5.34 -3.10 -6.70
N CYS A 403 -4.88 -3.89 -7.68
CA CYS A 403 -5.74 -4.83 -8.39
C CYS A 403 -6.24 -5.93 -7.46
N ARG A 404 -5.39 -6.44 -6.58
CA ARG A 404 -5.78 -7.45 -5.59
C ARG A 404 -6.84 -6.91 -4.62
N ALA A 405 -6.64 -5.71 -4.07
CA ALA A 405 -7.62 -5.10 -3.18
C ALA A 405 -8.98 -4.86 -3.86
N ILE A 406 -8.97 -4.47 -5.13
CA ILE A 406 -10.20 -4.31 -5.90
C ILE A 406 -10.92 -5.65 -6.09
N VAL A 407 -10.19 -6.72 -6.42
CA VAL A 407 -10.74 -8.07 -6.60
C VAL A 407 -11.30 -8.60 -5.29
N ASP A 408 -10.54 -8.53 -4.19
CA ASP A 408 -10.97 -9.04 -2.88
C ASP A 408 -12.25 -8.33 -2.38
N ARG A 409 -12.34 -7.01 -2.56
CA ARG A 409 -13.57 -6.25 -2.23
C ARG A 409 -14.77 -6.65 -3.09
N TYR A 410 -14.53 -6.88 -4.37
CA TYR A 410 -15.58 -7.33 -5.28
C TYR A 410 -16.06 -8.74 -4.93
N ASP A 411 -15.14 -9.66 -4.68
CA ASP A 411 -15.44 -11.07 -4.38
C ASP A 411 -16.18 -11.19 -3.05
N LEU A 412 -15.71 -10.53 -1.98
CA LEU A 412 -16.39 -10.53 -0.69
C LEU A 412 -17.80 -9.92 -0.79
N GLY A 413 -17.95 -8.80 -1.49
CA GLY A 413 -19.25 -8.15 -1.68
C GLY A 413 -20.22 -8.99 -2.50
N THR A 414 -19.72 -9.74 -3.50
CA THR A 414 -20.53 -10.68 -4.29
C THR A 414 -20.98 -11.86 -3.44
N LEU A 415 -20.09 -12.47 -2.70
CA LEU A 415 -20.39 -13.58 -1.80
C LEU A 415 -21.36 -13.13 -0.70
N TYR A 416 -21.13 -12.00 -0.06
CA TYR A 416 -22.05 -11.43 0.93
C TYR A 416 -23.47 -11.24 0.36
N THR A 417 -23.56 -10.67 -0.85
CA THR A 417 -24.86 -10.47 -1.54
C THR A 417 -25.54 -11.78 -1.87
N GLN A 418 -24.79 -12.84 -2.20
CA GLN A 418 -25.33 -14.17 -2.40
C GLN A 418 -25.84 -14.76 -1.07
N CYS A 419 -25.04 -14.71 -0.03
CA CYS A 419 -25.37 -15.24 1.29
C CYS A 419 -26.54 -14.51 1.96
N SER A 420 -26.71 -13.20 1.72
CA SER A 420 -27.84 -12.42 2.26
C SER A 420 -29.22 -12.86 1.73
N LYS A 421 -29.25 -13.68 0.68
CA LYS A 421 -30.49 -14.28 0.14
C LYS A 421 -30.84 -15.63 0.76
N PHE A 422 -30.00 -16.13 1.67
CA PHE A 422 -30.24 -17.39 2.35
C PHE A 422 -31.48 -17.29 3.22
N THR A 423 -32.36 -18.29 3.09
CA THR A 423 -33.59 -18.38 3.87
C THR A 423 -33.42 -19.46 4.92
N PHE A 424 -33.53 -19.08 6.17
CA PHE A 424 -33.52 -20.04 7.29
C PHE A 424 -34.73 -20.96 7.22
N VAL A 425 -34.58 -22.14 7.82
CA VAL A 425 -35.70 -23.11 7.92
C VAL A 425 -36.82 -22.51 8.80
N PRO A 426 -38.04 -22.40 8.30
CA PRO A 426 -39.14 -21.79 9.05
C PRO A 426 -39.36 -22.48 10.42
N GLY A 427 -39.39 -21.67 11.49
CA GLY A 427 -39.54 -22.14 12.87
C GLY A 427 -38.24 -22.59 13.53
N HIS A 428 -37.11 -22.56 12.83
CA HIS A 428 -35.78 -22.93 13.28
C HIS A 428 -34.76 -21.81 13.10
N GLU A 429 -35.23 -20.57 12.90
CA GLU A 429 -34.37 -19.43 12.57
C GLU A 429 -33.36 -19.09 13.67
N GLU A 430 -33.66 -19.45 14.93
CA GLU A 430 -32.83 -19.16 16.11
C GLU A 430 -31.94 -20.34 16.52
N ASP A 431 -31.92 -21.43 15.77
CA ASP A 431 -31.10 -22.57 16.09
C ASP A 431 -29.61 -22.25 16.11
N ASP A 432 -28.87 -22.79 17.09
CA ASP A 432 -27.43 -22.54 17.26
C ASP A 432 -26.60 -23.00 16.05
N GLY A 433 -27.10 -23.94 15.27
CA GLY A 433 -26.47 -24.41 14.04
C GLY A 433 -26.18 -23.29 13.00
N TRP A 434 -26.93 -22.18 13.06
CA TRP A 434 -26.71 -21.02 12.19
C TRP A 434 -25.64 -20.04 12.69
N THR A 435 -25.16 -20.19 13.92
CA THR A 435 -24.23 -19.25 14.56
C THR A 435 -22.94 -19.03 13.75
N PRO A 436 -22.28 -20.06 13.20
CA PRO A 436 -21.10 -19.85 12.35
C PRO A 436 -21.39 -18.97 11.12
N PHE A 437 -22.52 -19.22 10.46
CA PHE A 437 -22.93 -18.44 9.28
C PHE A 437 -23.25 -16.99 9.63
N ARG A 438 -24.01 -16.74 10.69
CA ARG A 438 -24.31 -15.38 11.18
C ARG A 438 -23.03 -14.62 11.56
N THR A 439 -22.10 -15.29 12.22
CA THR A 439 -20.80 -14.71 12.61
C THR A 439 -19.98 -14.33 11.38
N ALA A 440 -19.89 -15.20 10.38
CA ALA A 440 -19.17 -14.93 9.13
C ALA A 440 -19.82 -13.81 8.32
N MET A 441 -21.16 -13.75 8.29
CA MET A 441 -21.91 -12.64 7.65
C MET A 441 -21.62 -11.31 8.33
N ALA A 442 -21.68 -11.26 9.67
CA ALA A 442 -21.39 -10.03 10.43
C ALA A 442 -19.96 -9.55 10.21
N LYS A 443 -18.99 -10.49 10.14
CA LYS A 443 -17.59 -10.16 9.86
C LYS A 443 -17.40 -9.64 8.44
N ALA A 444 -18.05 -10.23 7.46
CA ALA A 444 -18.00 -9.74 6.08
C ALA A 444 -18.61 -8.33 5.97
N GLU A 445 -19.71 -8.08 6.66
CA GLU A 445 -20.36 -6.76 6.71
C GLU A 445 -19.45 -5.70 7.33
N GLU A 446 -18.80 -6.01 8.46
CA GLU A 446 -17.83 -5.13 9.13
C GLU A 446 -16.68 -4.73 8.19
N ILE A 447 -16.11 -5.72 7.47
CA ILE A 447 -15.02 -5.50 6.52
C ILE A 447 -15.50 -4.64 5.33
N LEU A 448 -16.66 -4.95 4.77
CA LEU A 448 -17.24 -4.19 3.64
C LEU A 448 -17.63 -2.76 4.01
N ALA A 449 -18.02 -2.53 5.26
CA ALA A 449 -18.31 -1.18 5.75
C ALA A 449 -17.06 -0.30 5.91
N ASN A 450 -15.90 -0.92 6.22
CA ASN A 450 -14.66 -0.21 6.52
C ASN A 450 -13.44 -0.86 5.82
N PRO A 451 -13.45 -1.01 4.50
CA PRO A 451 -12.47 -1.84 3.80
C PRO A 451 -11.02 -1.35 3.92
N GLY A 452 -10.82 -0.05 4.17
CA GLY A 452 -9.49 0.54 4.38
C GLY A 452 -8.79 0.09 5.66
N ASN A 453 -9.54 -0.49 6.63
CA ASN A 453 -9.00 -0.94 7.91
C ASN A 453 -8.51 -2.39 7.88
N TYR A 454 -8.67 -3.10 6.75
CA TYR A 454 -8.39 -4.52 6.65
C TYR A 454 -7.34 -4.83 5.59
N THR A 455 -6.49 -5.80 5.88
CA THR A 455 -5.44 -6.29 4.98
C THR A 455 -6.01 -7.29 3.96
N THR A 456 -5.29 -7.51 2.86
CA THR A 456 -5.60 -8.56 1.88
C THR A 456 -5.76 -9.93 2.53
N ALA A 457 -4.93 -10.27 3.52
CA ALA A 457 -5.05 -11.54 4.26
C ALA A 457 -6.40 -11.67 4.98
N GLN A 458 -6.84 -10.59 5.64
CA GLN A 458 -8.14 -10.57 6.34
C GLN A 458 -9.33 -10.63 5.39
N PHE A 459 -9.24 -10.00 4.21
CA PHE A 459 -10.26 -10.16 3.17
C PHE A 459 -10.37 -11.60 2.68
N ARG A 460 -9.23 -12.25 2.38
CA ARG A 460 -9.20 -13.65 1.94
C ARG A 460 -9.73 -14.60 3.01
N GLU A 461 -9.32 -14.40 4.25
CA GLU A 461 -9.84 -15.16 5.40
C GLU A 461 -11.35 -15.00 5.55
N ALA A 462 -11.87 -13.79 5.39
CA ALA A 462 -13.31 -13.53 5.47
C ALA A 462 -14.08 -14.19 4.31
N ILE A 463 -13.53 -14.19 3.10
CA ILE A 463 -14.11 -14.89 1.95
C ILE A 463 -14.15 -16.39 2.20
N ASP A 464 -13.02 -16.99 2.62
CA ASP A 464 -12.91 -18.42 2.87
C ASP A 464 -13.88 -18.85 4.01
N ASN A 465 -13.92 -18.09 5.11
CA ASN A 465 -14.79 -18.35 6.25
C ASN A 465 -16.28 -18.21 5.89
N LEU A 466 -16.66 -17.17 5.15
CA LEU A 466 -18.05 -16.96 4.74
C LEU A 466 -18.50 -18.04 3.75
N GLN A 467 -17.63 -18.44 2.84
CA GLN A 467 -17.95 -19.51 1.88
C GLN A 467 -18.15 -20.86 2.58
N ALA A 468 -17.28 -21.21 3.52
CA ALA A 468 -17.39 -22.43 4.30
C ALA A 468 -18.67 -22.41 5.15
N ALA A 469 -18.89 -21.34 5.91
CA ALA A 469 -20.06 -21.21 6.78
C ALA A 469 -21.39 -21.18 5.98
N TYR A 470 -21.39 -20.66 4.77
CA TYR A 470 -22.56 -20.68 3.88
C TYR A 470 -22.87 -22.10 3.40
N GLN A 471 -21.83 -22.88 3.04
CA GLN A 471 -22.00 -24.29 2.68
C GLN A 471 -22.53 -25.10 3.86
N ASP A 472 -21.97 -24.92 5.05
CA ASP A 472 -22.42 -25.60 6.27
C ASP A 472 -23.88 -25.26 6.60
N ALA A 473 -24.28 -23.99 6.40
CA ALA A 473 -25.67 -23.56 6.58
C ALA A 473 -26.61 -24.24 5.57
N GLN A 474 -26.21 -24.38 4.31
CA GLN A 474 -26.99 -25.10 3.31
C GLN A 474 -27.15 -26.58 3.65
N ASP A 475 -26.09 -27.23 4.12
CA ASP A 475 -26.10 -28.62 4.54
C ASP A 475 -26.99 -28.82 5.77
N PHE A 476 -26.94 -27.92 6.75
CA PHE A 476 -27.81 -27.92 7.93
C PHE A 476 -29.29 -27.72 7.53
N ALA A 477 -29.60 -26.81 6.62
CA ALA A 477 -30.96 -26.58 6.14
C ALA A 477 -31.56 -27.79 5.42
N THR A 478 -30.73 -28.64 4.80
CA THR A 478 -31.18 -29.87 4.12
C THR A 478 -31.23 -31.08 5.03
N GLY A 479 -30.91 -30.93 6.34
CA GLY A 479 -30.84 -32.02 7.29
C GLY A 479 -29.63 -32.93 7.10
N SER A 480 -28.64 -32.52 6.33
CA SER A 480 -27.34 -33.18 6.25
C SER A 480 -26.57 -32.98 7.56
N PRO A 481 -25.95 -34.02 8.13
CA PRO A 481 -25.18 -33.84 9.36
C PRO A 481 -24.03 -32.87 9.12
N LEU A 482 -23.93 -31.82 9.96
CA LEU A 482 -22.75 -30.94 9.99
C LEU A 482 -21.52 -31.81 10.32
N PRO A 483 -20.37 -31.56 9.69
CA PRO A 483 -19.12 -32.17 10.11
C PRO A 483 -18.87 -31.78 11.56
N THR A 484 -18.94 -32.73 12.47
CA THR A 484 -18.62 -32.50 13.89
C THR A 484 -17.14 -32.18 14.01
N ALA A 485 -16.80 -31.13 14.76
CA ALA A 485 -15.42 -30.64 14.97
C ALA A 485 -14.50 -31.63 15.72
N SER A 486 -14.84 -32.90 15.81
CA SER A 486 -14.17 -33.93 16.60
C SER A 486 -13.70 -35.16 15.82
N GLU A 487 -13.66 -35.14 14.50
CA GLU A 487 -12.91 -36.17 13.78
C GLU A 487 -11.49 -35.66 13.54
N GLU A 488 -10.59 -35.86 14.52
CA GLU A 488 -9.15 -35.93 14.25
C GLU A 488 -8.96 -37.03 13.20
N GLU A 489 -8.67 -36.62 11.97
CA GLU A 489 -8.36 -37.54 10.88
C GLU A 489 -7.08 -38.31 11.22
N GLU A 490 -7.20 -39.56 11.64
CA GLU A 490 -6.08 -40.46 11.79
C GLU A 490 -5.43 -40.73 10.43
N THR A 491 -4.19 -40.29 10.27
CA THR A 491 -3.34 -40.71 9.16
C THR A 491 -2.80 -42.12 9.44
N VAL A 492 -3.36 -43.12 8.82
CA VAL A 492 -2.78 -44.47 8.82
C VAL A 492 -1.98 -44.66 7.55
N ASN A 493 -0.66 -44.80 7.68
CA ASN A 493 0.28 -45.05 6.57
C ASN A 493 0.31 -44.00 5.46
N GLY A 494 0.14 -42.70 5.76
CA GLY A 494 0.24 -41.61 4.78
C GLY A 494 -0.87 -41.59 3.72
N LYS A 495 -2.03 -42.23 4.01
CA LYS A 495 -3.22 -42.18 3.17
C LYS A 495 -4.31 -41.37 3.85
N TRP A 496 -4.79 -40.34 3.14
CA TRP A 496 -6.01 -39.62 3.48
C TRP A 496 -7.22 -40.50 3.14
N LEU A 497 -8.00 -40.87 4.13
CA LEU A 497 -9.23 -41.64 3.96
C LEU A 497 -10.42 -40.66 4.08
N ASN A 498 -11.11 -40.35 3.00
CA ASN A 498 -12.38 -39.60 2.94
C ASN A 498 -12.35 -38.06 2.80
N GLY A 499 -11.44 -37.44 2.06
CA GLY A 499 -11.47 -36.00 1.79
C GLY A 499 -12.03 -35.63 0.42
N LYS A 500 -12.87 -34.58 0.34
CA LYS A 500 -13.20 -33.93 -0.94
C LYS A 500 -11.96 -33.11 -1.38
N CYS A 501 -11.39 -33.41 -2.54
CA CYS A 501 -10.24 -32.72 -3.13
C CYS A 501 -10.70 -31.82 -4.27
N TYR A 502 -10.21 -30.57 -4.28
CA TYR A 502 -10.48 -29.59 -5.34
C TYR A 502 -9.16 -29.00 -5.86
N ASP A 503 -9.10 -28.69 -7.15
CA ASP A 503 -8.03 -27.87 -7.71
C ASP A 503 -8.21 -26.38 -7.32
N LEU A 504 -7.22 -25.54 -7.61
CA LEU A 504 -7.29 -24.10 -7.30
C LEU A 504 -8.40 -23.35 -8.06
N SER A 505 -9.01 -23.96 -9.08
CA SER A 505 -10.18 -23.41 -9.80
C SER A 505 -11.51 -23.80 -9.16
N GLY A 506 -11.49 -24.53 -8.03
CA GLY A 506 -12.68 -25.03 -7.35
C GLY A 506 -13.33 -26.25 -7.98
N ARG A 507 -12.65 -26.89 -8.94
CA ARG A 507 -13.16 -28.09 -9.62
C ARG A 507 -12.84 -29.33 -8.78
N LYS A 508 -13.86 -30.13 -8.44
CA LYS A 508 -13.67 -31.37 -7.71
C LYS A 508 -12.80 -32.36 -8.49
N VAL A 509 -11.76 -32.86 -7.83
CA VAL A 509 -10.89 -33.91 -8.38
C VAL A 509 -11.57 -35.26 -8.14
N PRO A 510 -11.94 -36.05 -9.18
CA PRO A 510 -12.87 -37.18 -9.06
C PRO A 510 -12.37 -38.37 -8.25
N GLU A 511 -11.08 -38.56 -8.12
CA GLU A 511 -10.49 -39.63 -7.30
C GLU A 511 -9.11 -39.23 -6.76
N PHE A 512 -8.92 -39.48 -5.48
CA PHE A 512 -7.63 -39.34 -4.81
C PHE A 512 -6.75 -40.55 -5.13
N THR A 513 -6.17 -40.56 -6.34
CA THR A 513 -5.22 -41.62 -6.73
C THR A 513 -3.79 -41.14 -6.55
N LYS A 514 -2.86 -42.06 -6.30
CA LYS A 514 -1.41 -41.84 -6.11
C LYS A 514 -0.68 -41.08 -7.24
N LYS A 515 -1.39 -40.49 -8.19
CA LYS A 515 -0.84 -39.83 -9.39
C LYS A 515 -1.52 -38.49 -9.69
N LEU A 516 -1.73 -37.65 -8.67
CA LEU A 516 -2.09 -36.26 -8.97
C LEU A 516 -0.87 -35.54 -9.59
N PRO A 517 -1.07 -34.71 -10.60
CA PRO A 517 -0.01 -33.85 -11.10
C PRO A 517 0.55 -32.99 -9.99
N GLN A 518 1.86 -32.68 -10.05
CA GLN A 518 2.49 -31.79 -9.07
C GLN A 518 1.76 -30.44 -9.09
N GLY A 519 1.21 -30.04 -7.95
CA GLY A 519 0.40 -28.81 -7.86
C GLY A 519 -0.17 -28.60 -6.45
N ILE A 520 -0.84 -27.46 -6.28
CA ILE A 520 -1.53 -27.12 -5.02
C ILE A 520 -2.99 -27.52 -5.16
N TYR A 521 -3.49 -28.26 -4.19
CA TYR A 521 -4.87 -28.71 -4.10
C TYR A 521 -5.51 -28.28 -2.78
N ILE A 522 -6.83 -28.16 -2.76
CA ILE A 522 -7.59 -27.90 -1.55
C ILE A 522 -8.21 -29.23 -1.10
N VAL A 523 -7.77 -29.74 0.03
CA VAL A 523 -8.27 -30.99 0.62
C VAL A 523 -8.83 -30.65 2.00
N ASN A 524 -10.12 -30.87 2.20
CA ASN A 524 -10.82 -30.50 3.44
C ASN A 524 -10.57 -29.05 3.88
N GLY A 525 -10.61 -28.11 2.94
CA GLY A 525 -10.37 -26.70 3.21
C GLY A 525 -8.90 -26.29 3.44
N LYS A 526 -7.94 -27.23 3.40
CA LYS A 526 -6.51 -26.96 3.57
C LYS A 526 -5.78 -27.06 2.23
N LYS A 527 -4.87 -26.12 1.94
CA LYS A 527 -3.99 -26.16 0.77
C LYS A 527 -2.89 -27.19 1.03
N ILE A 528 -2.77 -28.16 0.12
CA ILE A 528 -1.75 -29.21 0.16
C ILE A 528 -0.99 -29.20 -1.17
N LEU A 529 0.33 -29.22 -1.11
CA LEU A 529 1.21 -29.35 -2.27
C LEU A 529 1.46 -30.86 -2.52
N PHE A 530 1.16 -31.32 -3.73
CA PHE A 530 1.45 -32.67 -4.19
C PHE A 530 2.58 -32.66 -5.21
#